data_523039941db5d77fc099c92ad96421ef
#
_entry.id   523039941db5d77fc099c92ad96421ef
#
_cell.length_a   1.000
_cell.length_b   1.000
_cell.length_c   1.000
_cell.angle_alpha   90.00
_cell.angle_beta   90.00
_cell.angle_gamma   90.00
#
_symmetry.space_group_name_H-M   'P 1'
#
loop_
_entity.id
_entity.type
_entity.pdbx_description
1 polymer ?
#
loop_
_entity_poly.entity_id
_entity_poly.type
_entity_poly.pdbx_seq_one_letter_code
_entity_poly.pdbx_strand_id
1 'polypeptide(L)'
;MNNAFTLTRLQTRKNALGTTRVVTTPDDGALQPGEVLLKIGRFSLTTNNITYAAFGDAVMKYWQFFPTGDADWGHMPAWGFADVAASNVEGVAVGERFYGYFPIASHLRMQPVRVTPRGFYDGAPHRGELVSAYNQYMRCSQDAGYAAALEDYQMLVRPLFITSFMLADFLEDNGFFGAKQIVVSSASSKTAFGTAFCLGRREGLALVALTSGGNRAFVEGLGCYDRTLAYEEAATLPADVPTLYVDFSGNDALRATLHHHFGDALVYDCYAGSAQKTEFLGDTSALPGPTPQLYFAPVQIRKRNADWGPQEVNRRFNEAQGKFIAELAAPGNRWMALAQGEGFAHAQAVIADLHAGKVDPRLAHVVRIGD
;
A
#
# COMPACT_ATOMS: atom_id res chain seq x y z
N MET A 1 -9.74 18.05 32.04
CA MET A 1 -11.03 17.37 32.25
C MET A 1 -10.89 16.00 31.61
N ASN A 2 -11.04 14.92 32.41
CA ASN A 2 -11.03 13.56 31.84
C ASN A 2 -12.34 13.39 31.05
N ASN A 3 -12.25 13.40 29.73
CA ASN A 3 -13.40 13.07 28.88
C ASN A 3 -13.45 11.55 28.70
N ALA A 4 -14.17 10.87 29.60
CA ALA A 4 -14.42 9.45 29.45
C ALA A 4 -15.16 9.21 28.11
N PHE A 5 -14.74 8.17 27.37
CA PHE A 5 -15.33 7.78 26.10
C PHE A 5 -15.39 6.26 25.94
N THR A 6 -16.09 5.81 24.93
CA THR A 6 -16.09 4.39 24.57
C THR A 6 -15.06 4.15 23.49
N LEU A 7 -14.02 3.38 23.82
CA LEU A 7 -13.04 2.93 22.84
C LEU A 7 -13.59 1.75 22.06
N THR A 8 -13.85 1.95 20.79
CA THR A 8 -14.36 0.94 19.87
C THR A 8 -13.24 0.47 18.94
N ARG A 9 -13.10 -0.85 18.78
CA ARG A 9 -12.07 -1.47 17.93
C ARG A 9 -12.69 -2.57 17.09
N LEU A 10 -12.24 -2.69 15.85
CA LEU A 10 -12.56 -3.83 14.99
C LEU A 10 -11.40 -4.83 15.06
N GLN A 11 -11.72 -6.07 15.37
CA GLN A 11 -10.78 -7.18 15.42
C GLN A 11 -11.08 -8.15 14.29
N THR A 12 -10.04 -8.69 13.69
CA THR A 12 -10.08 -9.67 12.58
C THR A 12 -9.59 -11.02 13.10
N ARG A 13 -10.29 -12.09 12.76
CA ARG A 13 -9.87 -13.44 13.12
C ARG A 13 -8.67 -13.87 12.27
N LYS A 14 -7.54 -14.21 12.91
CA LYS A 14 -6.26 -14.45 12.24
C LYS A 14 -6.29 -15.63 11.26
N ASN A 15 -7.06 -16.67 11.56
CA ASN A 15 -7.23 -17.85 10.70
C ASN A 15 -8.47 -17.79 9.78
N ALA A 16 -9.20 -16.66 9.76
CA ALA A 16 -10.38 -16.45 8.93
C ALA A 16 -10.56 -14.94 8.67
N LEU A 17 -9.72 -14.38 7.82
CA LEU A 17 -9.51 -12.92 7.64
C LEU A 17 -10.77 -12.14 7.24
N GLY A 18 -11.77 -12.80 6.64
CA GLY A 18 -13.09 -12.22 6.38
C GLY A 18 -14.00 -12.13 7.61
N THR A 19 -13.61 -12.74 8.73
CA THR A 19 -14.40 -12.75 9.98
C THR A 19 -13.90 -11.67 10.91
N THR A 20 -14.80 -10.75 11.27
CA THR A 20 -14.49 -9.61 12.13
C THR A 20 -15.48 -9.48 13.28
N ARG A 21 -15.03 -8.85 14.37
CA ARG A 21 -15.91 -8.46 15.50
C ARG A 21 -15.61 -7.04 15.95
N VAL A 22 -16.63 -6.35 16.46
CA VAL A 22 -16.47 -5.04 17.10
C VAL A 22 -16.40 -5.27 18.63
N VAL A 23 -15.37 -4.68 19.24
CA VAL A 23 -15.15 -4.73 20.69
C VAL A 23 -15.15 -3.32 21.23
N THR A 24 -15.92 -3.09 22.29
CA THR A 24 -16.02 -1.79 22.96
C THR A 24 -15.56 -1.91 24.40
N THR A 25 -14.82 -0.91 24.88
CA THR A 25 -14.37 -0.81 26.26
C THR A 25 -14.51 0.64 26.74
N PRO A 26 -14.96 0.88 27.98
CA PRO A 26 -14.86 2.22 28.56
C PRO A 26 -13.39 2.66 28.64
N ASP A 27 -13.14 3.95 28.42
CA ASP A 27 -11.84 4.58 28.59
C ASP A 27 -12.05 5.94 29.26
N ASP A 28 -11.26 6.23 30.30
CA ASP A 28 -11.40 7.46 31.07
C ASP A 28 -10.71 8.67 30.42
N GLY A 29 -10.02 8.46 29.30
CA GLY A 29 -9.27 9.50 28.59
C GLY A 29 -7.99 9.97 29.31
N ALA A 30 -7.63 9.39 30.45
CA ALA A 30 -6.45 9.78 31.21
C ALA A 30 -5.16 9.36 30.48
N LEU A 31 -4.20 10.26 30.34
CA LEU A 31 -2.89 10.01 29.72
C LEU A 31 -1.81 9.90 30.78
N GLN A 32 -0.91 8.95 30.59
CA GLN A 32 0.36 8.91 31.31
C GLN A 32 1.33 9.98 30.78
N PRO A 33 2.37 10.36 31.55
CA PRO A 33 3.42 11.22 31.01
C PRO A 33 4.02 10.64 29.73
N GLY A 34 4.17 11.50 28.71
CA GLY A 34 4.71 11.08 27.40
C GLY A 34 3.70 10.41 26.47
N GLU A 35 2.42 10.42 26.80
CA GLU A 35 1.37 9.84 25.95
C GLU A 35 0.56 10.90 25.21
N VAL A 36 0.04 10.50 24.05
CA VAL A 36 -1.01 11.19 23.30
C VAL A 36 -2.18 10.24 23.03
N LEU A 37 -3.38 10.81 22.95
CA LEU A 37 -4.59 10.14 22.48
C LEU A 37 -4.96 10.71 21.11
N LEU A 38 -4.99 9.87 20.10
CA LEU A 38 -5.46 10.22 18.76
C LEU A 38 -6.88 9.72 18.56
N LYS A 39 -7.78 10.57 18.04
CA LYS A 39 -9.10 10.20 17.52
C LYS A 39 -8.96 9.92 16.03
N ILE A 40 -9.24 8.67 15.62
CA ILE A 40 -9.13 8.26 14.22
C ILE A 40 -10.38 8.71 13.49
N GLY A 41 -10.21 9.60 12.50
CA GLY A 41 -11.33 10.18 11.77
C GLY A 41 -11.71 9.41 10.51
N ARG A 42 -10.72 8.88 9.79
CA ARG A 42 -10.93 8.10 8.57
C ARG A 42 -9.74 7.23 8.23
N PHE A 43 -10.00 6.17 7.49
CA PHE A 43 -8.97 5.27 6.95
C PHE A 43 -9.42 4.66 5.63
N SER A 44 -8.48 4.11 4.87
CA SER A 44 -8.73 3.39 3.62
C SER A 44 -8.67 1.89 3.79
N LEU A 45 -9.49 1.18 3.01
CA LEU A 45 -9.45 -0.28 2.90
C LEU A 45 -9.25 -0.69 1.44
N THR A 46 -8.27 -1.55 1.23
CA THR A 46 -7.91 -2.14 -0.07
C THR A 46 -7.51 -3.60 0.13
N THR A 47 -7.30 -4.34 -0.93
CA THR A 47 -6.74 -5.71 -0.86
C THR A 47 -5.41 -5.76 -0.11
N ASN A 48 -4.65 -4.65 -0.05
CA ASN A 48 -3.43 -4.56 0.72
C ASN A 48 -3.64 -4.75 2.23
N ASN A 49 -4.80 -4.39 2.77
CA ASN A 49 -5.14 -4.65 4.18
C ASN A 49 -5.30 -6.15 4.44
N ILE A 50 -5.86 -6.90 3.48
CA ILE A 50 -5.92 -8.37 3.55
C ILE A 50 -4.50 -8.95 3.52
N THR A 51 -3.62 -8.39 2.68
CA THR A 51 -2.20 -8.78 2.64
C THR A 51 -1.51 -8.52 3.99
N TYR A 52 -1.72 -7.36 4.62
CA TYR A 52 -1.19 -7.09 5.97
C TYR A 52 -1.65 -8.14 6.98
N ALA A 53 -2.93 -8.49 6.95
CA ALA A 53 -3.48 -9.49 7.85
C ALA A 53 -2.92 -10.90 7.56
N ALA A 54 -2.79 -11.29 6.31
CA ALA A 54 -2.25 -12.57 5.88
C ALA A 54 -0.78 -12.76 6.28
N PHE A 55 0.02 -11.68 6.20
CA PHE A 55 1.42 -11.66 6.65
C PHE A 55 1.60 -11.20 8.10
N GLY A 56 0.53 -11.20 8.88
CA GLY A 56 0.47 -10.61 10.20
C GLY A 56 1.46 -11.19 11.21
N ASP A 57 1.70 -12.50 11.18
CA ASP A 57 2.69 -13.20 12.02
C ASP A 57 3.98 -13.56 11.26
N ALA A 58 4.08 -13.23 9.95
CA ALA A 58 5.25 -13.46 9.12
C ALA A 58 6.36 -12.40 9.37
N VAL A 59 7.34 -12.32 8.47
CA VAL A 59 8.52 -11.45 8.58
C VAL A 59 8.18 -10.00 8.92
N MET A 60 7.08 -9.46 8.41
CA MET A 60 6.66 -8.07 8.64
C MET A 60 5.93 -7.85 9.96
N LYS A 61 5.47 -8.91 10.62
CA LYS A 61 4.86 -8.90 11.97
C LYS A 61 3.72 -7.88 12.11
N TYR A 62 2.85 -7.75 11.12
CA TYR A 62 1.81 -6.69 11.09
C TYR A 62 0.83 -6.73 12.28
N TRP A 63 0.50 -7.93 12.84
CA TRP A 63 -0.34 -8.04 14.04
C TRP A 63 0.32 -7.44 15.30
N GLN A 64 1.65 -7.32 15.31
CA GLN A 64 2.37 -6.80 16.46
C GLN A 64 2.35 -5.27 16.56
N PHE A 65 1.94 -4.55 15.49
CA PHE A 65 1.76 -3.10 15.58
C PHE A 65 0.66 -2.70 16.55
N PHE A 66 -0.41 -3.48 16.64
CA PHE A 66 -1.58 -3.20 17.48
C PHE A 66 -2.06 -4.49 18.15
N PRO A 67 -1.34 -4.97 19.19
CA PRO A 67 -1.68 -6.24 19.83
C PRO A 67 -3.05 -6.18 20.50
N THR A 68 -3.82 -7.26 20.38
CA THR A 68 -5.13 -7.40 21.04
C THR A 68 -5.03 -8.01 22.43
N GLY A 69 -3.94 -8.72 22.71
CA GLY A 69 -3.82 -9.62 23.86
C GLY A 69 -4.52 -10.98 23.68
N ASP A 70 -5.20 -11.19 22.55
CA ASP A 70 -5.89 -12.43 22.18
C ASP A 70 -5.11 -13.13 21.05
N ALA A 71 -4.82 -14.41 21.22
CA ALA A 71 -4.03 -15.17 20.27
C ALA A 71 -4.73 -15.36 18.91
N ASP A 72 -6.07 -15.50 18.92
CA ASP A 72 -6.88 -15.78 17.74
C ASP A 72 -7.29 -14.52 16.96
N TRP A 73 -7.20 -13.35 17.59
CA TRP A 73 -7.69 -12.09 17.04
C TRP A 73 -6.55 -11.07 16.90
N GLY A 74 -6.57 -10.31 15.80
CA GLY A 74 -5.64 -9.23 15.54
C GLY A 74 -6.36 -7.94 15.16
N HIS A 75 -5.70 -6.80 15.31
CA HIS A 75 -6.18 -5.54 14.72
C HIS A 75 -5.58 -5.41 13.32
N MET A 76 -6.42 -5.56 12.28
CA MET A 76 -6.02 -5.27 10.90
C MET A 76 -5.65 -3.79 10.81
N PRO A 77 -4.44 -3.46 10.38
CA PRO A 77 -4.03 -2.06 10.29
C PRO A 77 -4.50 -1.42 8.99
N ALA A 78 -4.69 -0.10 9.03
CA ALA A 78 -5.09 0.71 7.89
C ALA A 78 -4.35 2.05 7.88
N TRP A 79 -4.14 2.61 6.70
CA TRP A 79 -3.63 3.96 6.54
C TRP A 79 -4.78 4.96 6.61
N GLY A 80 -4.56 6.04 7.34
CA GLY A 80 -5.62 7.01 7.57
C GLY A 80 -5.15 8.31 8.21
N PHE A 81 -6.12 9.06 8.71
CA PHE A 81 -5.91 10.34 9.38
C PHE A 81 -6.56 10.32 10.76
N ALA A 82 -5.86 10.93 11.71
CA ALA A 82 -6.32 11.08 13.07
C ALA A 82 -5.96 12.46 13.62
N ASP A 83 -6.78 12.95 14.55
CA ASP A 83 -6.58 14.21 15.25
C ASP A 83 -6.17 13.96 16.69
N VAL A 84 -5.28 14.79 17.23
CA VAL A 84 -4.88 14.71 18.64
C VAL A 84 -6.05 15.14 19.53
N ALA A 85 -6.63 14.20 20.26
CA ALA A 85 -7.73 14.45 21.20
C ALA A 85 -7.21 14.90 22.57
N ALA A 86 -6.05 14.36 23.01
CA ALA A 86 -5.37 14.77 24.22
C ALA A 86 -3.86 14.52 24.08
N SER A 87 -3.04 15.32 24.79
CA SER A 87 -1.57 15.21 24.72
C SER A 87 -0.91 15.59 26.03
N ASN A 88 0.05 14.76 26.47
CA ASN A 88 1.04 15.06 27.52
C ASN A 88 2.47 15.11 26.95
N VAL A 89 2.61 15.43 25.65
CA VAL A 89 3.88 15.44 24.92
C VAL A 89 4.18 16.85 24.40
N GLU A 90 5.34 17.38 24.75
CA GLU A 90 5.82 18.64 24.19
C GLU A 90 5.98 18.51 22.66
N GLY A 91 5.53 19.52 21.92
CA GLY A 91 5.61 19.54 20.46
C GLY A 91 4.54 18.72 19.73
N VAL A 92 3.54 18.16 20.47
CA VAL A 92 2.34 17.55 19.90
C VAL A 92 1.12 18.17 20.56
N ALA A 93 0.42 19.05 19.84
CA ALA A 93 -0.70 19.83 20.39
C ALA A 93 -2.05 19.17 20.08
N VAL A 94 -3.02 19.38 20.97
CA VAL A 94 -4.43 18.99 20.75
C VAL A 94 -4.97 19.68 19.49
N GLY A 95 -5.70 18.94 18.68
CA GLY A 95 -6.26 19.40 17.40
C GLY A 95 -5.30 19.27 16.20
N GLU A 96 -4.04 18.91 16.41
CA GLU A 96 -3.14 18.59 15.29
C GLU A 96 -3.58 17.32 14.59
N ARG A 97 -3.45 17.32 13.25
CA ARG A 97 -3.83 16.21 12.39
C ARG A 97 -2.61 15.47 11.87
N PHE A 98 -2.68 14.13 11.93
CA PHE A 98 -1.60 13.25 11.51
C PHE A 98 -2.08 12.20 10.50
N TYR A 99 -1.26 11.96 9.49
CA TYR A 99 -1.35 10.81 8.61
C TYR A 99 -0.48 9.68 9.17
N GLY A 100 -0.99 8.45 9.19
CA GLY A 100 -0.22 7.31 9.69
C GLY A 100 -0.92 5.97 9.52
N TYR A 101 -0.32 4.97 10.15
CA TYR A 101 -0.76 3.59 10.18
C TYR A 101 -1.48 3.34 11.50
N PHE A 102 -2.77 3.01 11.42
CA PHE A 102 -3.67 2.92 12.57
C PHE A 102 -4.37 1.56 12.64
N PRO A 103 -4.79 1.11 13.82
CA PRO A 103 -5.79 0.04 13.91
C PRO A 103 -7.13 0.58 13.39
N ILE A 104 -8.02 -0.30 12.97
CA ILE A 104 -9.42 0.07 12.72
C ILE A 104 -10.12 0.26 14.07
N ALA A 105 -10.06 1.47 14.59
CA ALA A 105 -10.52 1.83 15.92
C ALA A 105 -11.00 3.28 15.98
N SER A 106 -11.75 3.66 17.03
CA SER A 106 -12.15 5.04 17.25
C SER A 106 -10.98 5.90 17.72
N HIS A 107 -10.10 5.34 18.56
CA HIS A 107 -8.96 6.05 19.14
C HIS A 107 -7.73 5.16 19.25
N LEU A 108 -6.57 5.80 19.37
CA LEU A 108 -5.29 5.14 19.62
C LEU A 108 -4.46 5.94 20.63
N ARG A 109 -3.99 5.27 21.70
CA ARG A 109 -2.94 5.81 22.60
C ARG A 109 -1.58 5.52 22.01
N MET A 110 -0.67 6.48 22.11
CA MET A 110 0.68 6.38 21.57
C MET A 110 1.69 7.03 22.51
N GLN A 111 2.95 6.63 22.37
CA GLN A 111 4.09 7.19 23.09
C GLN A 111 5.05 7.87 22.09
N PRO A 112 4.78 9.12 21.68
CA PRO A 112 5.59 9.82 20.69
C PRO A 112 7.05 9.94 21.13
N VAL A 113 7.94 9.51 20.23
CA VAL A 113 9.39 9.70 20.33
C VAL A 113 9.92 10.36 19.06
N ARG A 114 11.10 10.95 19.12
CA ARG A 114 11.71 11.67 17.98
C ARG A 114 10.75 12.71 17.40
N VAL A 115 10.10 13.46 18.28
CA VAL A 115 9.17 14.52 17.87
C VAL A 115 9.92 15.61 17.12
N THR A 116 9.45 15.93 15.93
CA THR A 116 9.99 16.96 15.03
C THR A 116 8.85 17.79 14.43
N PRO A 117 9.12 18.90 13.75
CA PRO A 117 8.09 19.60 13.02
C PRO A 117 7.34 18.71 12.02
N ARG A 118 7.99 17.69 11.43
CA ARG A 118 7.39 16.79 10.45
C ARG A 118 6.49 15.70 11.04
N GLY A 119 6.56 15.48 12.36
CA GLY A 119 5.80 14.43 13.04
C GLY A 119 6.64 13.67 14.06
N PHE A 120 6.24 12.45 14.37
CA PHE A 120 6.87 11.62 15.38
C PHE A 120 6.83 10.13 15.03
N TYR A 121 7.54 9.32 15.81
CA TYR A 121 7.44 7.86 15.79
C TYR A 121 6.76 7.38 17.08
N ASP A 122 6.01 6.28 17.01
CA ASP A 122 5.52 5.65 18.24
C ASP A 122 6.66 4.86 18.91
N GLY A 123 6.96 5.22 20.14
CA GLY A 123 8.00 4.63 20.97
C GLY A 123 7.49 3.51 21.89
N ALA A 124 6.28 3.01 21.69
CA ALA A 124 5.77 1.89 22.47
C ALA A 124 6.74 0.69 22.41
N PRO A 125 7.08 0.05 23.55
CA PRO A 125 8.17 -0.95 23.62
C PRO A 125 8.04 -2.09 22.60
N HIS A 126 6.82 -2.55 22.33
CA HIS A 126 6.56 -3.63 21.37
C HIS A 126 6.82 -3.24 19.90
N ARG A 127 7.03 -1.94 19.62
CA ARG A 127 7.27 -1.41 18.27
C ARG A 127 8.74 -1.21 17.93
N GLY A 128 9.64 -1.32 18.91
CA GLY A 128 11.05 -1.00 18.74
C GLY A 128 11.76 -1.79 17.62
N GLU A 129 11.35 -3.03 17.40
CA GLU A 129 11.92 -3.92 16.36
C GLU A 129 11.07 -4.01 15.09
N LEU A 130 9.92 -3.31 15.03
CA LEU A 130 9.04 -3.35 13.87
C LEU A 130 9.54 -2.39 12.80
N VAL A 131 9.08 -2.63 11.55
CA VAL A 131 9.49 -1.81 10.39
C VAL A 131 9.12 -0.34 10.61
N SER A 132 10.12 0.52 10.68
CA SER A 132 9.98 1.93 11.07
C SER A 132 9.06 2.75 10.14
N ALA A 133 8.91 2.35 8.88
CA ALA A 133 8.03 3.02 7.92
C ALA A 133 6.55 3.00 8.35
N TYR A 134 6.12 1.95 9.08
CA TYR A 134 4.76 1.84 9.63
C TYR A 134 4.63 2.46 11.03
N ASN A 135 5.72 2.98 11.57
CA ASN A 135 5.79 3.54 12.92
C ASN A 135 5.88 5.07 12.92
N GLN A 136 5.92 5.68 11.74
CA GLN A 136 6.00 7.12 11.55
C GLN A 136 4.61 7.74 11.37
N TYR A 137 4.36 8.81 12.12
CA TYR A 137 3.15 9.64 12.04
C TYR A 137 3.51 11.02 11.53
N MET A 138 2.98 11.36 10.35
CA MET A 138 3.33 12.57 9.63
C MET A 138 2.35 13.69 9.95
N ARG A 139 2.87 14.84 10.39
CA ARG A 139 2.06 16.03 10.66
C ARG A 139 1.56 16.64 9.36
N CYS A 140 0.23 16.68 9.17
CA CYS A 140 -0.39 17.17 7.93
C CYS A 140 -0.03 18.62 7.61
N SER A 141 0.06 19.49 8.62
CA SER A 141 0.40 20.92 8.43
C SER A 141 1.85 21.14 7.93
N GLN A 142 2.71 20.14 7.99
CA GLN A 142 4.12 20.20 7.57
C GLN A 142 4.42 19.29 6.37
N ASP A 143 3.41 18.61 5.82
CA ASP A 143 3.53 17.82 4.60
C ASP A 143 3.16 18.67 3.39
N ALA A 144 4.15 19.03 2.58
CA ALA A 144 3.95 19.83 1.36
C ALA A 144 3.03 19.13 0.33
N GLY A 145 2.85 17.82 0.43
CA GLY A 145 1.95 17.04 -0.42
C GLY A 145 0.53 16.89 0.14
N TYR A 146 0.26 17.45 1.33
CA TYR A 146 -1.05 17.33 1.96
C TYR A 146 -2.04 18.39 1.47
N ALA A 147 -3.26 17.95 1.20
CA ALA A 147 -4.41 18.79 1.00
C ALA A 147 -5.65 18.13 1.62
N ALA A 148 -6.34 18.84 2.50
CA ALA A 148 -7.50 18.29 3.21
C ALA A 148 -8.60 17.76 2.27
N ALA A 149 -8.83 18.42 1.14
CA ALA A 149 -9.78 17.97 0.11
C ALA A 149 -9.36 16.66 -0.61
N LEU A 150 -8.08 16.24 -0.49
CA LEU A 150 -7.52 15.08 -1.18
C LEU A 150 -7.13 13.94 -0.20
N GLU A 151 -7.52 14.05 1.07
CA GLU A 151 -7.20 13.02 2.08
C GLU A 151 -7.64 11.61 1.66
N ASP A 152 -8.85 11.49 1.09
CA ASP A 152 -9.40 10.22 0.65
C ASP A 152 -8.53 9.56 -0.43
N TYR A 153 -7.94 10.35 -1.32
CA TYR A 153 -6.96 9.87 -2.30
C TYR A 153 -5.60 9.61 -1.67
N GLN A 154 -5.13 10.51 -0.80
CA GLN A 154 -3.79 10.42 -0.21
C GLN A 154 -3.61 9.13 0.61
N MET A 155 -4.58 8.77 1.47
CA MET A 155 -4.47 7.56 2.29
C MET A 155 -4.58 6.26 1.50
N LEU A 156 -5.24 6.28 0.33
CA LEU A 156 -5.32 5.15 -0.59
C LEU A 156 -4.06 5.01 -1.45
N VAL A 157 -3.56 6.14 -1.94
CA VAL A 157 -2.48 6.18 -2.93
C VAL A 157 -1.12 6.05 -2.26
N ARG A 158 -0.84 6.86 -1.24
CA ARG A 158 0.51 7.01 -0.67
C ARG A 158 1.20 5.69 -0.30
N PRO A 159 0.54 4.73 0.39
CA PRO A 159 1.18 3.49 0.80
C PRO A 159 1.51 2.55 -0.36
N LEU A 160 0.79 2.64 -1.47
CA LEU A 160 1.01 1.84 -2.67
C LEU A 160 1.94 2.55 -3.65
N PHE A 161 1.76 3.84 -3.82
CA PHE A 161 2.47 4.64 -4.80
C PHE A 161 3.96 4.83 -4.48
N ILE A 162 4.35 4.75 -3.20
CA ILE A 162 5.78 4.74 -2.85
C ILE A 162 6.49 3.52 -3.48
N THR A 163 5.83 2.37 -3.49
CA THR A 163 6.35 1.17 -4.17
C THR A 163 6.40 1.37 -5.67
N SER A 164 5.32 1.92 -6.26
CA SER A 164 5.24 2.22 -7.70
C SER A 164 6.34 3.19 -8.15
N PHE A 165 6.51 4.30 -7.44
CA PHE A 165 7.49 5.32 -7.72
C PHE A 165 8.92 4.78 -7.62
N MET A 166 9.23 4.08 -6.55
CA MET A 166 10.57 3.54 -6.34
C MET A 166 10.88 2.35 -7.25
N LEU A 167 9.87 1.58 -7.66
CA LEU A 167 10.07 0.53 -8.65
C LEU A 167 10.37 1.11 -10.03
N ALA A 168 9.63 2.12 -10.46
CA ALA A 168 9.91 2.81 -11.72
C ALA A 168 11.33 3.41 -11.72
N ASP A 169 11.72 4.04 -10.62
CA ASP A 169 13.08 4.57 -10.42
C ASP A 169 14.14 3.45 -10.45
N PHE A 170 13.89 2.32 -9.80
CA PHE A 170 14.79 1.16 -9.81
C PHE A 170 15.01 0.61 -11.22
N LEU A 171 13.95 0.46 -11.99
CA LEU A 171 14.03 -0.03 -13.37
C LEU A 171 14.83 0.93 -14.26
N GLU A 172 14.58 2.24 -14.12
CA GLU A 172 15.30 3.28 -14.85
C GLU A 172 16.77 3.35 -14.45
N ASP A 173 17.07 3.27 -13.15
CA ASP A 173 18.43 3.29 -12.59
C ASP A 173 19.31 2.13 -13.12
N ASN A 174 18.67 1.01 -13.48
CA ASN A 174 19.31 -0.15 -14.06
C ASN A 174 19.18 -0.22 -15.60
N GLY A 175 18.83 0.89 -16.27
CA GLY A 175 18.70 0.94 -17.73
C GLY A 175 17.71 -0.09 -18.27
N PHE A 176 16.64 -0.39 -17.48
CA PHE A 176 15.65 -1.41 -17.79
C PHE A 176 16.25 -2.79 -18.09
N PHE A 177 17.46 -3.06 -17.61
CA PHE A 177 18.24 -4.26 -17.89
C PHE A 177 18.40 -4.56 -19.40
N GLY A 178 18.35 -3.52 -20.25
CA GLY A 178 18.42 -3.63 -21.70
C GLY A 178 17.13 -4.09 -22.38
N ALA A 179 16.03 -4.21 -21.66
CA ALA A 179 14.73 -4.59 -22.21
C ALA A 179 14.21 -3.60 -23.25
N LYS A 180 13.45 -4.13 -24.22
CA LYS A 180 12.68 -3.36 -25.21
C LYS A 180 11.18 -3.42 -24.95
N GLN A 181 10.76 -4.30 -24.07
CA GLN A 181 9.41 -4.32 -23.53
C GLN A 181 9.42 -4.66 -22.03
N ILE A 182 8.47 -4.09 -21.31
CA ILE A 182 8.18 -4.43 -19.92
C ILE A 182 6.80 -5.07 -19.89
N VAL A 183 6.72 -6.29 -19.39
CA VAL A 183 5.47 -7.02 -19.19
C VAL A 183 5.08 -6.91 -17.72
N VAL A 184 3.89 -6.39 -17.43
CA VAL A 184 3.41 -6.15 -16.05
C VAL A 184 2.20 -7.03 -15.78
N SER A 185 2.30 -7.96 -14.82
CA SER A 185 1.16 -8.77 -14.39
C SER A 185 0.28 -8.02 -13.38
N SER A 186 -0.95 -8.50 -13.18
CA SER A 186 -1.95 -7.85 -12.30
C SER A 186 -2.11 -6.36 -12.60
N ALA A 187 -2.10 -6.01 -13.91
CA ALA A 187 -2.04 -4.64 -14.40
C ALA A 187 -3.22 -3.76 -13.96
N SER A 188 -4.31 -4.37 -13.50
CA SER A 188 -5.47 -3.69 -12.90
C SER A 188 -5.25 -3.25 -11.43
N SER A 189 -4.16 -3.70 -10.79
CA SER A 189 -3.86 -3.32 -9.41
C SER A 189 -3.33 -1.89 -9.31
N LYS A 190 -3.68 -1.21 -8.22
CA LYS A 190 -3.29 0.20 -7.99
C LYS A 190 -1.78 0.40 -8.00
N THR A 191 -1.01 -0.58 -7.51
CA THR A 191 0.46 -0.52 -7.56
C THR A 191 0.98 -0.70 -8.98
N ALA A 192 0.40 -1.61 -9.78
CA ALA A 192 0.83 -1.86 -11.15
C ALA A 192 0.58 -0.64 -12.05
N PHE A 193 -0.64 -0.09 -12.06
CA PHE A 193 -0.89 1.07 -12.91
C PHE A 193 -0.24 2.36 -12.36
N GLY A 194 -0.01 2.46 -11.04
CA GLY A 194 0.85 3.51 -10.48
C GLY A 194 2.29 3.41 -10.97
N THR A 195 2.83 2.19 -11.10
CA THR A 195 4.16 1.96 -11.70
C THR A 195 4.17 2.35 -13.18
N ALA A 196 3.15 1.93 -13.94
CA ALA A 196 3.00 2.29 -15.35
C ALA A 196 2.90 3.82 -15.55
N PHE A 197 2.16 4.52 -14.67
CA PHE A 197 2.10 5.98 -14.66
C PHE A 197 3.49 6.62 -14.43
N CYS A 198 4.26 6.11 -13.46
CA CYS A 198 5.60 6.62 -13.18
C CYS A 198 6.59 6.33 -14.31
N LEU A 199 6.50 5.17 -14.96
CA LEU A 199 7.33 4.82 -16.10
C LEU A 199 7.04 5.75 -17.29
N GLY A 200 5.78 6.11 -17.51
CA GLY A 200 5.37 6.90 -18.66
C GLY A 200 5.65 6.21 -19.99
N ARG A 201 5.26 6.84 -21.08
CA ARG A 201 5.62 6.38 -22.42
C ARG A 201 7.07 6.74 -22.75
N ARG A 202 7.82 5.77 -23.27
CA ARG A 202 9.23 5.93 -23.61
C ARG A 202 9.48 5.39 -25.03
N GLU A 203 10.20 6.14 -25.81
CA GLU A 203 10.60 5.68 -27.15
C GLU A 203 11.49 4.42 -27.04
N GLY A 204 11.17 3.40 -27.83
CA GLY A 204 11.92 2.15 -27.87
C GLY A 204 11.72 1.20 -26.69
N LEU A 205 10.75 1.50 -25.79
CA LEU A 205 10.38 0.64 -24.67
C LEU A 205 8.86 0.48 -24.59
N ALA A 206 8.35 -0.67 -24.97
CA ALA A 206 6.91 -0.97 -24.91
C ALA A 206 6.48 -1.39 -23.51
N LEU A 207 5.37 -0.88 -23.02
CA LEU A 207 4.77 -1.26 -21.74
C LEU A 207 3.53 -2.11 -21.96
N VAL A 208 3.60 -3.41 -21.63
CA VAL A 208 2.56 -4.41 -21.87
C VAL A 208 1.88 -4.80 -20.57
N ALA A 209 0.57 -4.66 -20.52
CA ALA A 209 -0.26 -5.09 -19.40
C ALA A 209 -0.71 -6.54 -19.58
N LEU A 210 -0.57 -7.36 -18.53
CA LEU A 210 -1.23 -8.65 -18.40
C LEU A 210 -2.28 -8.58 -17.28
N THR A 211 -3.49 -8.99 -17.58
CA THR A 211 -4.61 -8.97 -16.64
C THR A 211 -5.61 -10.11 -16.90
N SER A 212 -6.61 -10.29 -16.04
CA SER A 212 -7.71 -11.21 -16.32
C SER A 212 -8.61 -10.65 -17.43
N GLY A 213 -9.24 -11.53 -18.19
CA GLY A 213 -10.16 -11.12 -19.26
C GLY A 213 -11.26 -10.16 -18.78
N GLY A 214 -11.77 -10.35 -17.55
CA GLY A 214 -12.77 -9.46 -16.95
C GLY A 214 -12.29 -8.04 -16.67
N ASN A 215 -10.98 -7.85 -16.48
CA ASN A 215 -10.39 -6.53 -16.19
C ASN A 215 -9.79 -5.85 -17.43
N ARG A 216 -9.79 -6.53 -18.60
CA ARG A 216 -9.15 -6.03 -19.82
C ARG A 216 -9.63 -4.64 -20.21
N ALA A 217 -10.94 -4.44 -20.32
CA ALA A 217 -11.49 -3.15 -20.70
C ALA A 217 -11.15 -2.01 -19.72
N PHE A 218 -11.06 -2.33 -18.43
CA PHE A 218 -10.60 -1.38 -17.42
C PHE A 218 -9.14 -0.99 -17.65
N VAL A 219 -8.26 -1.98 -17.84
CA VAL A 219 -6.82 -1.74 -18.04
C VAL A 219 -6.53 -0.98 -19.34
N GLU A 220 -7.24 -1.30 -20.43
CA GLU A 220 -7.19 -0.53 -21.67
C GLU A 220 -7.62 0.93 -21.45
N GLY A 221 -8.66 1.15 -20.65
CA GLY A 221 -9.18 2.48 -20.30
C GLY A 221 -8.23 3.32 -19.42
N LEU A 222 -7.22 2.72 -18.79
CA LEU A 222 -6.18 3.46 -18.04
C LEU A 222 -5.30 4.29 -18.99
N GLY A 223 -5.06 3.84 -20.23
CA GLY A 223 -4.26 4.57 -21.21
C GLY A 223 -2.76 4.68 -20.89
N CYS A 224 -2.28 4.06 -19.81
CA CYS A 224 -0.88 4.09 -19.40
C CYS A 224 -0.04 2.91 -19.92
N TYR A 225 -0.68 1.94 -20.59
CA TYR A 225 -0.03 0.81 -21.25
C TYR A 225 -0.12 0.96 -22.76
N ASP A 226 0.88 0.46 -23.49
CA ASP A 226 0.88 0.47 -24.96
C ASP A 226 0.04 -0.68 -25.51
N ARG A 227 -0.02 -1.80 -24.78
CA ARG A 227 -0.80 -2.99 -25.14
C ARG A 227 -1.36 -3.66 -23.88
N THR A 228 -2.60 -4.18 -23.98
CA THR A 228 -3.22 -4.97 -22.91
C THR A 228 -3.60 -6.34 -23.45
N LEU A 229 -3.21 -7.38 -22.70
CA LEU A 229 -3.49 -8.78 -23.01
C LEU A 229 -4.12 -9.47 -21.79
N ALA A 230 -4.95 -10.47 -22.05
CA ALA A 230 -5.33 -11.43 -21.03
C ALA A 230 -4.16 -12.36 -20.70
N TYR A 231 -4.16 -12.98 -19.52
CA TYR A 231 -3.08 -13.89 -19.11
C TYR A 231 -2.85 -15.02 -20.10
N GLU A 232 -3.94 -15.54 -20.68
CA GLU A 232 -3.94 -16.63 -21.66
C GLU A 232 -3.29 -16.24 -23.00
N GLU A 233 -3.21 -14.95 -23.25
CA GLU A 233 -2.60 -14.39 -24.46
C GLU A 233 -1.10 -14.08 -24.29
N ALA A 234 -0.53 -14.30 -23.11
CA ALA A 234 0.87 -13.91 -22.79
C ALA A 234 1.88 -14.49 -23.80
N ALA A 235 1.68 -15.73 -24.24
CA ALA A 235 2.54 -16.39 -25.23
C ALA A 235 2.35 -15.88 -26.68
N THR A 236 1.48 -14.91 -26.93
CA THR A 236 1.34 -14.26 -28.25
C THR A 236 2.31 -13.09 -28.44
N LEU A 237 3.05 -12.71 -27.40
CA LEU A 237 4.10 -11.71 -27.50
C LEU A 237 5.27 -12.22 -28.33
N PRO A 238 6.01 -11.37 -29.05
CA PRO A 238 7.21 -11.79 -29.77
C PRO A 238 8.25 -12.37 -28.81
N ALA A 239 8.65 -13.61 -29.00
CA ALA A 239 9.53 -14.34 -28.06
C ALA A 239 11.01 -13.88 -28.10
N ASP A 240 11.41 -13.19 -29.18
CA ASP A 240 12.77 -12.74 -29.42
C ASP A 240 13.04 -11.29 -28.97
N VAL A 241 12.03 -10.60 -28.45
CA VAL A 241 12.17 -9.23 -27.96
C VAL A 241 12.71 -9.25 -26.52
N PRO A 242 13.85 -8.56 -26.22
CA PRO A 242 14.36 -8.45 -24.87
C PRO A 242 13.29 -7.92 -23.91
N THR A 243 12.88 -8.77 -22.96
CA THR A 243 11.70 -8.55 -22.11
C THR A 243 12.08 -8.52 -20.64
N LEU A 244 11.56 -7.52 -19.93
CA LEU A 244 11.57 -7.45 -18.48
C LEU A 244 10.17 -7.80 -17.95
N TYR A 245 10.07 -8.72 -17.01
CA TYR A 245 8.82 -9.07 -16.35
C TYR A 245 8.72 -8.40 -14.98
N VAL A 246 7.63 -7.68 -14.73
CA VAL A 246 7.28 -7.13 -13.41
C VAL A 246 6.06 -7.88 -12.88
N ASP A 247 6.28 -8.69 -11.86
CA ASP A 247 5.23 -9.52 -11.29
C ASP A 247 4.59 -8.89 -10.05
N PHE A 248 3.32 -8.50 -10.18
CA PHE A 248 2.43 -8.12 -9.09
C PHE A 248 1.37 -9.19 -8.80
N SER A 249 1.31 -10.28 -9.59
CA SER A 249 0.30 -11.33 -9.42
C SER A 249 0.72 -12.40 -8.41
N GLY A 250 1.99 -12.76 -8.38
CA GLY A 250 2.50 -13.93 -7.69
C GLY A 250 2.00 -15.24 -8.29
N ASN A 251 1.60 -15.25 -9.57
CA ASN A 251 1.08 -16.43 -10.27
C ASN A 251 2.22 -17.24 -10.87
N ASP A 252 2.57 -18.38 -10.24
CA ASP A 252 3.68 -19.22 -10.66
C ASP A 252 3.46 -19.83 -12.06
N ALA A 253 2.22 -20.18 -12.42
CA ALA A 253 1.91 -20.72 -13.74
C ALA A 253 2.15 -19.68 -14.84
N LEU A 254 1.73 -18.41 -14.59
CA LEU A 254 2.01 -17.31 -15.51
C LEU A 254 3.51 -17.05 -15.63
N ARG A 255 4.23 -17.03 -14.50
CA ARG A 255 5.70 -16.87 -14.49
C ARG A 255 6.36 -17.96 -15.30
N ALA A 256 6.01 -19.23 -15.07
CA ALA A 256 6.55 -20.36 -15.84
C ALA A 256 6.26 -20.21 -17.35
N THR A 257 5.05 -19.81 -17.71
CA THR A 257 4.68 -19.53 -19.11
C THR A 257 5.58 -18.49 -19.74
N LEU A 258 5.83 -17.35 -19.05
CA LEU A 258 6.68 -16.28 -19.57
C LEU A 258 8.15 -16.70 -19.68
N HIS A 259 8.66 -17.39 -18.66
CA HIS A 259 10.04 -17.93 -18.67
C HIS A 259 10.27 -18.89 -19.83
N HIS A 260 9.36 -19.85 -20.03
CA HIS A 260 9.47 -20.80 -21.16
C HIS A 260 9.25 -20.14 -22.53
N HIS A 261 8.40 -19.10 -22.58
CA HIS A 261 8.12 -18.39 -23.83
C HIS A 261 9.29 -17.51 -24.29
N PHE A 262 9.88 -16.74 -23.38
CA PHE A 262 10.96 -15.81 -23.73
C PHE A 262 12.37 -16.44 -23.63
N GLY A 263 12.56 -17.46 -22.78
CA GLY A 263 13.88 -18.06 -22.57
C GLY A 263 14.96 -17.00 -22.29
N ASP A 264 15.99 -16.95 -23.11
CA ASP A 264 17.11 -15.99 -22.99
C ASP A 264 16.71 -14.53 -23.31
N ALA A 265 15.59 -14.31 -23.99
CA ALA A 265 15.07 -12.97 -24.22
C ALA A 265 14.37 -12.40 -22.97
N LEU A 266 14.07 -13.20 -21.94
CA LEU A 266 13.68 -12.66 -20.64
C LEU A 266 14.94 -12.16 -19.93
N VAL A 267 15.15 -10.84 -19.91
CA VAL A 267 16.39 -10.24 -19.37
C VAL A 267 16.34 -10.02 -17.86
N TYR A 268 15.15 -9.90 -17.29
CA TYR A 268 14.97 -9.72 -15.85
C TYR A 268 13.56 -10.12 -15.41
N ASP A 269 13.44 -10.81 -14.28
CA ASP A 269 12.18 -11.10 -13.60
C ASP A 269 12.16 -10.37 -12.24
N CYS A 270 11.31 -9.35 -12.14
CA CYS A 270 11.13 -8.52 -10.96
C CYS A 270 9.88 -8.94 -10.20
N TYR A 271 10.03 -9.69 -9.12
CA TYR A 271 8.94 -10.02 -8.22
C TYR A 271 8.66 -8.84 -7.29
N ALA A 272 7.66 -8.04 -7.63
CA ALA A 272 7.33 -6.79 -6.95
C ALA A 272 6.16 -6.91 -5.95
N GLY A 273 5.48 -8.04 -5.90
CA GLY A 273 4.38 -8.28 -4.98
C GLY A 273 3.58 -9.54 -5.29
N SER A 274 2.61 -9.82 -4.43
CA SER A 274 1.66 -10.90 -4.66
C SER A 274 0.26 -10.41 -4.27
N ALA A 275 -0.64 -10.41 -5.23
CA ALA A 275 -2.06 -10.14 -4.98
C ALA A 275 -2.81 -11.38 -4.49
N GLN A 276 -2.22 -12.57 -4.61
CA GLN A 276 -2.92 -13.85 -4.44
C GLN A 276 -2.23 -14.84 -3.49
N LYS A 277 -0.98 -14.59 -3.06
CA LYS A 277 -0.22 -15.53 -2.22
C LYS A 277 0.26 -14.89 -0.93
N THR A 278 0.27 -15.69 0.12
CA THR A 278 0.86 -15.38 1.44
C THR A 278 2.30 -15.88 1.57
N GLU A 279 2.81 -16.59 0.56
CA GLU A 279 4.17 -17.12 0.53
C GLU A 279 5.02 -16.37 -0.50
N PHE A 280 6.31 -16.19 -0.16
CA PHE A 280 7.30 -15.70 -1.11
C PHE A 280 7.51 -16.74 -2.23
N LEU A 281 8.27 -16.37 -3.24
CA LEU A 281 8.60 -17.20 -4.40
C LEU A 281 8.81 -18.67 -4.01
N GLY A 282 8.09 -19.59 -4.68
CA GLY A 282 8.35 -21.02 -4.62
C GLY A 282 9.69 -21.40 -5.24
N ASP A 283 9.96 -22.70 -5.39
CA ASP A 283 11.15 -23.17 -6.09
C ASP A 283 11.10 -22.75 -7.57
N THR A 284 12.03 -21.90 -7.96
CA THR A 284 12.18 -21.37 -9.33
C THR A 284 13.39 -21.95 -10.07
N SER A 285 14.07 -22.94 -9.49
CA SER A 285 15.32 -23.51 -10.03
C SER A 285 15.16 -24.19 -11.39
N ALA A 286 13.94 -24.62 -11.73
CA ALA A 286 13.61 -25.27 -13.00
C ALA A 286 13.20 -24.29 -14.11
N LEU A 287 13.11 -22.99 -13.84
CA LEU A 287 12.71 -21.99 -14.84
C LEU A 287 13.90 -21.63 -15.74
N PRO A 288 13.73 -21.58 -17.08
CA PRO A 288 14.76 -21.06 -17.97
C PRO A 288 14.89 -19.54 -17.83
N GLY A 289 16.04 -18.97 -18.21
CA GLY A 289 16.31 -17.54 -18.17
C GLY A 289 16.72 -17.04 -16.77
N PRO A 290 16.45 -15.77 -16.42
CA PRO A 290 16.96 -15.16 -15.19
C PRO A 290 16.24 -15.69 -13.95
N THR A 291 16.96 -15.84 -12.84
CA THR A 291 16.33 -16.12 -11.55
C THR A 291 15.48 -14.94 -11.10
N PRO A 292 14.20 -15.16 -10.71
CA PRO A 292 13.34 -14.12 -10.19
C PRO A 292 13.97 -13.39 -9.00
N GLN A 293 13.91 -12.07 -9.01
CA GLN A 293 14.48 -11.22 -7.97
C GLN A 293 13.38 -10.51 -7.18
N LEU A 294 13.39 -10.68 -5.86
CA LEU A 294 12.47 -9.96 -4.99
C LEU A 294 12.81 -8.47 -4.99
N TYR A 295 11.85 -7.65 -5.42
CA TYR A 295 11.95 -6.21 -5.29
C TYR A 295 11.45 -5.76 -3.91
N PHE A 296 12.25 -4.93 -3.24
CA PHE A 296 11.89 -4.37 -1.95
C PHE A 296 12.17 -2.86 -1.91
N ALA A 297 11.11 -2.06 -2.02
CA ALA A 297 11.18 -0.61 -2.12
C ALA A 297 12.10 0.09 -1.08
N PRO A 298 12.18 -0.33 0.19
CA PRO A 298 13.10 0.27 1.16
C PRO A 298 14.58 0.20 0.77
N VAL A 299 14.99 -0.76 -0.07
CA VAL A 299 16.37 -0.83 -0.58
C VAL A 299 16.64 0.32 -1.53
N GLN A 300 15.73 0.57 -2.47
CA GLN A 300 15.84 1.68 -3.42
C GLN A 300 15.73 3.04 -2.71
N ILE A 301 14.84 3.17 -1.72
CA ILE A 301 14.73 4.37 -0.89
C ILE A 301 16.07 4.68 -0.20
N ARG A 302 16.73 3.68 0.39
CA ARG A 302 18.04 3.88 1.02
C ARG A 302 19.10 4.31 0.01
N LYS A 303 19.12 3.66 -1.17
CA LYS A 303 20.03 4.05 -2.25
C LYS A 303 19.83 5.52 -2.64
N ARG A 304 18.59 5.91 -2.91
CA ARG A 304 18.31 7.31 -3.33
C ARG A 304 18.49 8.33 -2.22
N ASN A 305 18.29 7.95 -0.96
CA ASN A 305 18.66 8.80 0.17
C ASN A 305 20.17 9.05 0.23
N ALA A 306 21.00 8.07 -0.14
CA ALA A 306 22.45 8.24 -0.24
C ALA A 306 22.85 9.07 -1.48
N ASP A 307 22.21 8.83 -2.64
CA ASP A 307 22.55 9.49 -3.92
C ASP A 307 22.10 10.97 -3.94
N TRP A 308 20.87 11.26 -3.49
CA TRP A 308 20.21 12.56 -3.65
C TRP A 308 19.98 13.30 -2.33
N GLY A 309 20.01 12.58 -1.22
CA GLY A 309 19.57 13.05 0.08
C GLY A 309 18.05 12.89 0.30
N PRO A 310 17.62 12.72 1.57
CA PRO A 310 16.22 12.42 1.90
C PRO A 310 15.23 13.55 1.55
N GLN A 311 15.69 14.80 1.51
CA GLN A 311 14.85 15.93 1.14
C GLN A 311 14.47 15.87 -0.34
N GLU A 312 15.42 15.56 -1.22
CA GLU A 312 15.17 15.45 -2.65
C GLU A 312 14.34 14.22 -3.00
N VAL A 313 14.57 13.09 -2.32
CA VAL A 313 13.71 11.90 -2.45
C VAL A 313 12.25 12.25 -2.13
N ASN A 314 12.01 12.92 -0.98
CA ASN A 314 10.67 13.33 -0.58
C ASN A 314 10.05 14.34 -1.56
N ARG A 315 10.82 15.30 -2.06
CA ARG A 315 10.34 16.29 -3.03
C ARG A 315 9.87 15.61 -4.32
N ARG A 316 10.70 14.74 -4.90
CA ARG A 316 10.36 13.99 -6.13
C ARG A 316 9.15 13.08 -5.92
N PHE A 317 9.11 12.38 -4.81
CA PHE A 317 7.98 11.53 -4.46
C PHE A 317 6.68 12.33 -4.34
N ASN A 318 6.68 13.44 -3.59
CA ASN A 318 5.49 14.27 -3.40
C ASN A 318 5.02 14.89 -4.73
N GLU A 319 5.95 15.30 -5.60
CA GLU A 319 5.61 15.81 -6.93
C GLU A 319 4.95 14.73 -7.80
N ALA A 320 5.53 13.53 -7.86
CA ALA A 320 4.98 12.42 -8.62
C ALA A 320 3.61 11.98 -8.07
N GLN A 321 3.50 11.86 -6.74
CA GLN A 321 2.24 11.52 -6.07
C GLN A 321 1.16 12.58 -6.32
N GLY A 322 1.52 13.86 -6.25
CA GLY A 322 0.60 14.96 -6.54
C GLY A 322 0.04 14.90 -7.95
N LYS A 323 0.87 14.64 -8.96
CA LYS A 323 0.46 14.45 -10.35
C LYS A 323 -0.48 13.23 -10.49
N PHE A 324 -0.15 12.13 -9.83
CA PHE A 324 -0.98 10.92 -9.87
C PHE A 324 -2.33 11.15 -9.18
N ILE A 325 -2.38 11.79 -8.01
CA ILE A 325 -3.62 12.11 -7.33
C ILE A 325 -4.46 13.10 -8.16
N ALA A 326 -3.84 14.09 -8.79
CA ALA A 326 -4.55 15.03 -9.68
C ALA A 326 -5.21 14.30 -10.86
N GLU A 327 -4.53 13.32 -11.46
CA GLU A 327 -5.11 12.45 -12.48
C GLU A 327 -6.30 11.66 -11.94
N LEU A 328 -6.16 11.02 -10.78
CA LEU A 328 -7.24 10.25 -10.16
C LEU A 328 -8.46 11.08 -9.76
N ALA A 329 -8.23 12.32 -9.33
CA ALA A 329 -9.27 13.23 -8.89
C ALA A 329 -9.89 14.06 -10.04
N ALA A 330 -9.34 13.96 -11.25
CA ALA A 330 -9.82 14.71 -12.40
C ALA A 330 -11.28 14.35 -12.75
N PRO A 331 -12.12 15.35 -13.11
CA PRO A 331 -13.48 15.09 -13.53
C PRO A 331 -13.51 14.12 -14.72
N GLY A 332 -14.31 13.06 -14.60
CA GLY A 332 -14.43 12.03 -15.65
C GLY A 332 -13.30 10.98 -15.67
N ASN A 333 -12.34 11.06 -14.73
CA ASN A 333 -11.35 10.00 -14.56
C ASN A 333 -12.04 8.66 -14.27
N ARG A 334 -11.58 7.57 -14.93
CA ARG A 334 -12.15 6.22 -14.80
C ARG A 334 -11.22 5.24 -14.08
N TRP A 335 -10.08 5.71 -13.59
CA TRP A 335 -9.08 4.85 -12.98
C TRP A 335 -9.46 4.41 -11.57
N MET A 336 -10.16 5.29 -10.84
CA MET A 336 -10.56 5.02 -9.47
C MET A 336 -11.86 5.74 -9.12
N ALA A 337 -12.75 5.05 -8.41
CA ALA A 337 -13.96 5.61 -7.83
C ALA A 337 -13.92 5.45 -6.31
N LEU A 338 -14.13 6.55 -5.57
CA LEU A 338 -14.20 6.51 -4.11
C LEU A 338 -15.54 5.93 -3.66
N ALA A 339 -15.47 4.81 -2.93
CA ALA A 339 -16.61 4.21 -2.23
C ALA A 339 -16.53 4.62 -0.75
N GLN A 340 -17.29 5.65 -0.39
CA GLN A 340 -17.30 6.18 0.97
C GLN A 340 -18.38 5.49 1.81
N GLY A 341 -18.06 5.21 3.08
CA GLY A 341 -19.01 4.68 4.05
C GLY A 341 -18.61 5.03 5.49
N GLU A 342 -19.50 4.76 6.41
CA GLU A 342 -19.36 5.19 7.81
C GLU A 342 -19.45 4.03 8.78
N GLY A 343 -18.63 4.10 9.83
CA GLY A 343 -18.67 3.24 10.99
C GLY A 343 -18.10 1.83 10.79
N PHE A 344 -18.08 1.09 11.88
CA PHE A 344 -17.44 -0.22 11.94
C PHE A 344 -18.21 -1.29 11.16
N ALA A 345 -19.55 -1.21 11.09
CA ALA A 345 -20.35 -2.15 10.32
C ALA A 345 -20.03 -2.09 8.83
N HIS A 346 -19.83 -0.87 8.29
CA HIS A 346 -19.38 -0.70 6.90
C HIS A 346 -17.97 -1.27 6.71
N ALA A 347 -17.04 -1.01 7.63
CA ALA A 347 -15.70 -1.58 7.57
C ALA A 347 -15.71 -3.12 7.54
N GLN A 348 -16.58 -3.77 8.34
CA GLN A 348 -16.76 -5.22 8.36
C GLN A 348 -17.22 -5.75 7.00
N ALA A 349 -18.22 -5.12 6.38
CA ALA A 349 -18.72 -5.51 5.07
C ALA A 349 -17.62 -5.40 3.99
N VAL A 350 -16.90 -4.28 3.97
CA VAL A 350 -15.78 -4.07 3.03
C VAL A 350 -14.68 -5.11 3.21
N ILE A 351 -14.29 -5.44 4.44
CA ILE A 351 -13.27 -6.47 4.70
C ILE A 351 -13.72 -7.83 4.19
N ALA A 352 -14.99 -8.19 4.42
CA ALA A 352 -15.54 -9.46 3.92
C ALA A 352 -15.51 -9.55 2.40
N ASP A 353 -15.89 -8.47 1.69
CA ASP A 353 -15.88 -8.40 0.23
C ASP A 353 -14.46 -8.44 -0.34
N LEU A 354 -13.53 -7.70 0.27
CA LEU A 354 -12.11 -7.70 -0.10
C LEU A 354 -11.50 -9.10 0.05
N HIS A 355 -11.79 -9.77 1.16
CA HIS A 355 -11.32 -11.15 1.40
C HIS A 355 -11.91 -12.14 0.42
N ALA A 356 -13.19 -11.98 0.06
CA ALA A 356 -13.87 -12.84 -0.92
C ALA A 356 -13.46 -12.57 -2.38
N GLY A 357 -12.61 -11.55 -2.64
CA GLY A 357 -12.22 -11.14 -3.99
C GLY A 357 -13.37 -10.55 -4.82
N LYS A 358 -14.45 -10.11 -4.17
CA LYS A 358 -15.66 -9.56 -4.79
C LYS A 358 -15.61 -8.04 -4.98
N VAL A 359 -14.46 -7.52 -5.35
CA VAL A 359 -14.26 -6.06 -5.43
C VAL A 359 -13.91 -5.65 -6.84
N ASP A 360 -14.62 -4.65 -7.37
CA ASP A 360 -14.23 -3.95 -8.59
C ASP A 360 -12.85 -3.28 -8.35
N PRO A 361 -11.82 -3.54 -9.18
CA PRO A 361 -10.49 -2.97 -9.01
C PRO A 361 -10.47 -1.44 -9.05
N ARG A 362 -11.50 -0.82 -9.64
CA ARG A 362 -11.67 0.65 -9.66
C ARG A 362 -12.09 1.20 -8.30
N LEU A 363 -12.74 0.40 -7.45
CA LEU A 363 -13.24 0.89 -6.18
C LEU A 363 -12.09 1.08 -5.18
N ALA A 364 -12.18 2.18 -4.46
CA ALA A 364 -11.29 2.56 -3.38
C ALA A 364 -12.13 2.90 -2.16
N HIS A 365 -12.11 2.03 -1.16
CA HIS A 365 -12.99 2.16 0.01
C HIS A 365 -12.40 3.12 1.02
N VAL A 366 -13.18 4.10 1.40
CA VAL A 366 -12.91 5.07 2.46
C VAL A 366 -13.94 4.87 3.56
N VAL A 367 -13.47 4.65 4.77
CA VAL A 367 -14.32 4.51 5.95
C VAL A 367 -14.10 5.70 6.87
N ARG A 368 -15.18 6.37 7.23
CA ARG A 368 -15.19 7.43 8.23
C ARG A 368 -15.66 6.85 9.56
N ILE A 369 -14.96 7.20 10.62
CA ILE A 369 -15.41 6.91 11.97
C ILE A 369 -16.10 8.18 12.46
N GLY A 370 -17.41 8.09 12.60
CA GLY A 370 -18.22 9.18 13.14
C GLY A 370 -17.89 9.56 14.57
N ASP A 371 -18.46 10.65 15.02
CA ASP A 371 -18.35 11.14 16.41
C ASP A 371 -19.01 10.20 17.41
#